data_b8fc5d04745922e4385bbc8383a923a3
#
_entry.id   b8fc5d04745922e4385bbc8383a923a3
#
_cell.length_a   1.000
_cell.length_b   1.000
_cell.length_c   1.000
_cell.angle_alpha   90.00
_cell.angle_beta   90.00
_cell.angle_gamma   90.00
#
_symmetry.space_group_name_H-M   'P 1'
#
loop_
_entity.id
_entity.type
_entity.pdbx_description
1 polymer ?
#
loop_
_entity_poly.entity_id
_entity_poly.type
_entity_poly.pdbx_seq_one_letter_code
_entity_poly.pdbx_strand_id
1 'polypeptide(L)'
;MTSSGFPRLAWSNLAAQSAEQIGLAAAPLVAVLALGAGARETGFLQTAATLPFMLLAIPAGVLADRMPRRRLMASAEAVRALALVGTLAAASLGLLSLPLLALLAFVGACGTVAYSVAAPALVPALVPPAGLAAANARLELARTVAFMGGPALAGALVAWASAATAFGVAGALSVGAVFLLAGLREPARAPAEAGHPLRDLREGAAFTFRHALLLPILITQFVFNTAFFVLQAVYVPYAVHRLGLSASGVGITLAIYGVGMVVGALLAGRAIRALPFGVVIVIGPIAGLAAALVMVSTLWMPTPALAGLSFFLIGVGPIMWTISTTTLRQMVTPSLLLGRVSAINIAMYGSRPLGAAIGALVGGIYGAETALVVAAGGFLVQALVILTSPVRGLARQSELAR
;
A
#
# COMPACT_ATOMS: atom_id res chain seq x y z
N MET A 1 -29.27 -13.08 -0.57
CA MET A 1 -28.96 -13.20 0.88
C MET A 1 -27.46 -13.40 0.99
N THR A 2 -26.71 -12.48 1.61
CA THR A 2 -25.29 -12.67 1.89
C THR A 2 -25.14 -13.82 2.89
N SER A 3 -24.21 -14.75 2.65
CA SER A 3 -23.92 -15.80 3.62
C SER A 3 -23.54 -15.16 4.95
N SER A 4 -23.86 -15.79 6.07
CA SER A 4 -23.51 -15.31 7.43
C SER A 4 -21.98 -15.09 7.64
N GLY A 5 -21.16 -15.53 6.71
CA GLY A 5 -19.71 -15.38 6.74
C GLY A 5 -19.19 -14.02 6.25
N PHE A 6 -19.85 -13.36 5.31
CA PHE A 6 -19.35 -12.10 4.73
C PHE A 6 -19.25 -10.94 5.74
N PRO A 7 -20.19 -10.69 6.65
CA PRO A 7 -20.04 -9.66 7.69
C PRO A 7 -18.81 -9.87 8.57
N ARG A 8 -18.50 -11.13 8.95
CA ARG A 8 -17.28 -11.45 9.71
C ARG A 8 -16.03 -11.14 8.93
N LEU A 9 -15.99 -11.44 7.63
CA LEU A 9 -14.89 -11.09 6.75
C LEU A 9 -14.74 -9.56 6.66
N ALA A 10 -15.81 -8.81 6.49
CA ALA A 10 -15.78 -7.35 6.37
C ALA A 10 -15.24 -6.68 7.64
N TRP A 11 -15.71 -7.10 8.82
CA TRP A 11 -15.22 -6.60 10.10
C TRP A 11 -13.78 -7.02 10.39
N SER A 12 -13.39 -8.26 10.07
CA SER A 12 -12.00 -8.69 10.20
C SER A 12 -11.07 -7.89 9.28
N ASN A 13 -11.52 -7.59 8.05
CA ASN A 13 -10.76 -6.76 7.13
C ASN A 13 -10.58 -5.33 7.63
N LEU A 14 -11.64 -4.72 8.19
CA LEU A 14 -11.53 -3.38 8.79
C LEU A 14 -10.55 -3.38 9.97
N ALA A 15 -10.66 -4.35 10.87
CA ALA A 15 -9.77 -4.46 12.03
C ALA A 15 -8.31 -4.71 11.60
N ALA A 16 -8.08 -5.64 10.66
CA ALA A 16 -6.77 -5.96 10.15
C ALA A 16 -6.10 -4.78 9.41
N GLN A 17 -6.85 -4.08 8.54
CA GLN A 17 -6.37 -2.90 7.83
C GLN A 17 -6.08 -1.73 8.80
N SER A 18 -6.93 -1.53 9.82
CA SER A 18 -6.71 -0.50 10.84
C SER A 18 -5.47 -0.81 11.67
N ALA A 19 -5.29 -2.06 12.10
CA ALA A 19 -4.09 -2.51 12.82
C ALA A 19 -2.82 -2.25 12.00
N GLU A 20 -2.86 -2.58 10.71
CA GLU A 20 -1.76 -2.36 9.77
C GLU A 20 -1.41 -0.88 9.65
N GLN A 21 -2.40 -0.01 9.38
CA GLN A 21 -2.16 1.42 9.18
C GLN A 21 -1.68 2.12 10.45
N ILE A 22 -2.20 1.73 11.62
CA ILE A 22 -1.71 2.22 12.92
C ILE A 22 -0.26 1.79 13.12
N GLY A 23 0.08 0.51 12.91
CA GLY A 23 1.43 -0.01 13.06
C GLY A 23 2.44 0.65 12.12
N LEU A 24 2.07 0.79 10.83
CA LEU A 24 2.91 1.42 9.80
C LEU A 24 3.22 2.89 10.11
N ALA A 25 2.26 3.63 10.68
CA ALA A 25 2.48 5.02 11.07
C ALA A 25 3.18 5.15 12.42
N ALA A 26 2.88 4.29 13.39
CA ALA A 26 3.48 4.32 14.73
C ALA A 26 4.96 3.94 14.70
N ALA A 27 5.37 2.95 13.90
CA ALA A 27 6.74 2.44 13.92
C ALA A 27 7.80 3.52 13.60
N PRO A 28 7.72 4.31 12.49
CA PRO A 28 8.68 5.37 12.24
C PRO A 28 8.56 6.54 13.23
N LEU A 29 7.34 6.86 13.75
CA LEU A 29 7.17 7.87 14.79
C LEU A 29 7.92 7.49 16.08
N VAL A 30 7.79 6.24 16.50
CA VAL A 30 8.47 5.72 17.70
C VAL A 30 9.98 5.64 17.47
N ALA A 31 10.41 5.21 16.27
CA ALA A 31 11.82 5.20 15.92
C ALA A 31 12.44 6.60 16.07
N VAL A 32 11.78 7.65 15.56
CA VAL A 32 12.30 9.03 15.63
C VAL A 32 12.18 9.61 17.02
N LEU A 33 10.99 9.55 17.64
CA LEU A 33 10.70 10.29 18.88
C LEU A 33 11.22 9.60 20.14
N ALA A 34 11.20 8.25 20.16
CA ALA A 34 11.60 7.49 21.34
C ALA A 34 13.01 6.88 21.24
N LEU A 35 13.46 6.52 20.02
CA LEU A 35 14.75 5.88 19.80
C LEU A 35 15.78 6.78 19.13
N GLY A 36 15.44 8.04 18.82
CA GLY A 36 16.37 9.03 18.23
C GLY A 36 16.79 8.70 16.79
N ALA A 37 15.99 7.93 16.06
CA ALA A 37 16.31 7.50 14.70
C ALA A 37 16.34 8.70 13.72
N GLY A 38 17.36 8.72 12.86
CA GLY A 38 17.44 9.65 11.74
C GLY A 38 16.86 9.05 10.45
N ALA A 39 17.16 9.70 9.32
CA ALA A 39 16.68 9.28 8.00
C ALA A 39 17.23 7.90 7.59
N ARG A 40 18.45 7.56 7.98
CA ARG A 40 19.06 6.26 7.68
C ARG A 40 18.32 5.13 8.37
N GLU A 41 18.11 5.26 9.66
CA GLU A 41 17.48 4.21 10.49
C GLU A 41 16.00 4.03 10.12
N THR A 42 15.25 5.12 9.89
CA THR A 42 13.86 5.05 9.45
C THR A 42 13.73 4.44 8.06
N GLY A 43 14.67 4.71 7.16
CA GLY A 43 14.72 4.09 5.85
C GLY A 43 15.00 2.59 5.92
N PHE A 44 15.91 2.13 6.80
CA PHE A 44 16.12 0.69 7.03
C PHE A 44 14.90 0.02 7.68
N LEU A 45 14.23 0.70 8.63
CA LEU A 45 12.97 0.21 9.20
C LEU A 45 11.91 0.04 8.10
N GLN A 46 11.76 1.02 7.21
CA GLN A 46 10.83 0.95 6.09
C GLN A 46 11.22 -0.13 5.08
N THR A 47 12.51 -0.34 4.85
CA THR A 47 13.01 -1.45 4.01
C THR A 47 12.61 -2.79 4.62
N ALA A 48 12.83 -3.00 5.93
CA ALA A 48 12.43 -4.21 6.62
C ALA A 48 10.92 -4.45 6.55
N ALA A 49 10.10 -3.40 6.77
CA ALA A 49 8.64 -3.48 6.70
C ALA A 49 8.08 -3.76 5.30
N THR A 50 8.85 -3.48 4.24
CA THR A 50 8.40 -3.70 2.85
C THR A 50 9.05 -4.90 2.17
N LEU A 51 10.17 -5.38 2.68
CA LEU A 51 10.92 -6.51 2.12
C LEU A 51 10.08 -7.79 1.92
N PRO A 52 9.13 -8.16 2.82
CA PRO A 52 8.25 -9.29 2.61
C PRO A 52 7.44 -9.23 1.32
N PHE A 53 7.06 -8.04 0.83
CA PHE A 53 6.34 -7.92 -0.44
C PHE A 53 7.17 -8.39 -1.63
N MET A 54 8.48 -8.20 -1.59
CA MET A 54 9.40 -8.69 -2.62
C MET A 54 9.65 -10.19 -2.49
N LEU A 55 9.83 -10.68 -1.27
CA LEU A 55 10.23 -12.07 -1.01
C LEU A 55 9.06 -13.05 -1.03
N LEU A 56 7.89 -12.64 -0.51
CA LEU A 56 6.79 -13.55 -0.19
C LEU A 56 5.56 -13.41 -1.09
N ALA A 57 5.47 -12.42 -1.99
CA ALA A 57 4.28 -12.22 -2.83
C ALA A 57 3.96 -13.49 -3.66
N ILE A 58 4.96 -14.10 -4.29
CA ILE A 58 4.80 -15.33 -5.09
C ILE A 58 4.55 -16.55 -4.19
N PRO A 59 5.39 -16.85 -3.16
CA PRO A 59 5.11 -17.94 -2.23
C PRO A 59 3.74 -17.86 -1.55
N ALA A 60 3.31 -16.66 -1.12
CA ALA A 60 1.99 -16.46 -0.52
C ALA A 60 0.85 -16.77 -1.50
N GLY A 61 1.01 -16.43 -2.79
CA GLY A 61 0.07 -16.79 -3.85
C GLY A 61 -0.08 -18.31 -3.98
N VAL A 62 1.02 -19.01 -4.08
CA VAL A 62 1.04 -20.48 -4.15
C VAL A 62 0.41 -21.11 -2.90
N LEU A 63 0.68 -20.54 -1.72
CA LEU A 63 0.10 -21.03 -0.46
C LEU A 63 -1.40 -20.78 -0.40
N ALA A 64 -1.88 -19.63 -0.89
CA ALA A 64 -3.31 -19.30 -0.98
C ALA A 64 -4.08 -20.22 -1.94
N ASP A 65 -3.39 -20.82 -2.90
CA ASP A 65 -3.98 -21.82 -3.79
C ASP A 65 -4.04 -23.22 -3.18
N ARG A 66 -3.12 -23.57 -2.29
CA ARG A 66 -2.96 -24.92 -1.74
C ARG A 66 -3.66 -25.15 -0.40
N MET A 67 -3.99 -24.11 0.35
CA MET A 67 -4.62 -24.23 1.68
C MET A 67 -5.93 -23.44 1.78
N PRO A 68 -6.80 -23.74 2.75
CA PRO A 68 -7.99 -22.94 3.00
C PRO A 68 -7.62 -21.48 3.26
N ARG A 69 -8.21 -20.57 2.47
CA ARG A 69 -7.89 -19.12 2.51
C ARG A 69 -8.17 -18.52 3.88
N ARG A 70 -9.24 -18.98 4.55
CA ARG A 70 -9.54 -18.60 5.93
C ARG A 70 -8.39 -18.93 6.87
N ARG A 71 -7.81 -20.15 6.78
CA ARG A 71 -6.69 -20.55 7.64
C ARG A 71 -5.44 -19.70 7.37
N LEU A 72 -5.16 -19.45 6.07
CA LEU A 72 -4.04 -18.58 5.68
C LEU A 72 -4.22 -17.17 6.23
N MET A 73 -5.40 -16.57 6.09
CA MET A 73 -5.69 -15.24 6.63
C MET A 73 -5.60 -15.19 8.15
N ALA A 74 -6.16 -16.19 8.85
CA ALA A 74 -6.14 -16.24 10.31
C ALA A 74 -4.70 -16.43 10.85
N SER A 75 -3.89 -17.31 10.24
CA SER A 75 -2.49 -17.49 10.63
C SER A 75 -1.63 -16.26 10.31
N ALA A 76 -1.84 -15.64 9.16
CA ALA A 76 -1.19 -14.41 8.76
C ALA A 76 -1.47 -13.27 9.76
N GLU A 77 -2.73 -13.12 10.15
CA GLU A 77 -3.15 -12.12 11.13
C GLU A 77 -2.64 -12.45 12.54
N ALA A 78 -2.56 -13.73 12.91
CA ALA A 78 -1.96 -14.15 14.18
C ALA A 78 -0.46 -13.80 14.24
N VAL A 79 0.28 -13.98 13.14
CA VAL A 79 1.69 -13.56 13.03
C VAL A 79 1.82 -12.06 13.23
N ARG A 80 0.95 -11.25 12.59
CA ARG A 80 0.94 -9.79 12.78
C ARG A 80 0.58 -9.41 14.21
N ALA A 81 -0.44 -10.04 14.80
CA ALA A 81 -0.85 -9.80 16.18
C ALA A 81 0.31 -10.07 17.16
N LEU A 82 1.02 -11.19 16.99
CA LEU A 82 2.20 -11.53 17.78
C LEU A 82 3.33 -10.49 17.63
N ALA A 83 3.59 -10.01 16.41
CA ALA A 83 4.56 -8.96 16.18
C ALA A 83 4.18 -7.65 16.88
N LEU A 84 2.92 -7.22 16.79
CA LEU A 84 2.42 -5.99 17.42
C LEU A 84 2.41 -6.11 18.95
N VAL A 85 1.98 -7.24 19.51
CA VAL A 85 2.02 -7.51 20.95
C VAL A 85 3.47 -7.62 21.44
N GLY A 86 4.35 -8.22 20.66
CA GLY A 86 5.79 -8.24 20.94
C GLY A 86 6.40 -6.83 20.98
N THR A 87 5.98 -5.96 20.04
CA THR A 87 6.41 -4.55 20.03
C THR A 87 5.86 -3.79 21.24
N LEU A 88 4.58 -4.01 21.61
CA LEU A 88 3.98 -3.47 22.83
C LEU A 88 4.78 -3.90 24.07
N ALA A 89 5.06 -5.19 24.21
CA ALA A 89 5.80 -5.73 25.35
C ALA A 89 7.22 -5.14 25.42
N ALA A 90 7.95 -5.11 24.29
CA ALA A 90 9.28 -4.53 24.24
C ALA A 90 9.27 -3.03 24.59
N ALA A 91 8.29 -2.27 24.11
CA ALA A 91 8.14 -0.85 24.43
C ALA A 91 7.81 -0.62 25.91
N SER A 92 6.89 -1.43 26.48
CA SER A 92 6.47 -1.32 27.89
C SER A 92 7.57 -1.71 28.88
N LEU A 93 8.45 -2.63 28.49
CA LEU A 93 9.58 -3.09 29.31
C LEU A 93 10.85 -2.24 29.11
N GLY A 94 10.83 -1.22 28.24
CA GLY A 94 12.02 -0.43 27.93
C GLY A 94 13.09 -1.19 27.12
N LEU A 95 12.73 -2.31 26.50
CA LEU A 95 13.62 -3.17 25.71
C LEU A 95 13.57 -2.89 24.21
N LEU A 96 12.73 -1.93 23.80
CA LEU A 96 12.57 -1.62 22.37
C LEU A 96 13.83 -0.98 21.82
N SER A 97 14.37 -1.59 20.78
CA SER A 97 15.52 -1.09 20.02
C SER A 97 15.17 -1.04 18.52
N LEU A 98 15.93 -0.27 17.75
CA LEU A 98 15.71 -0.17 16.29
C LEU A 98 15.79 -1.53 15.57
N PRO A 99 16.79 -2.41 15.85
CA PRO A 99 16.82 -3.73 15.25
C PRO A 99 15.62 -4.60 15.61
N LEU A 100 15.18 -4.54 16.88
CA LEU A 100 14.00 -5.32 17.34
C LEU A 100 12.73 -4.80 16.68
N LEU A 101 12.54 -3.47 16.59
CA LEU A 101 11.41 -2.85 15.90
C LEU A 101 11.38 -3.23 14.42
N ALA A 102 12.55 -3.22 13.74
CA ALA A 102 12.66 -3.61 12.35
C ALA A 102 12.34 -5.09 12.13
N LEU A 103 12.83 -5.98 13.02
CA LEU A 103 12.51 -7.41 12.99
C LEU A 103 11.01 -7.65 13.17
N LEU A 104 10.38 -7.02 14.16
CA LEU A 104 8.95 -7.18 14.42
C LEU A 104 8.10 -6.59 13.30
N ALA A 105 8.52 -5.45 12.70
CA ALA A 105 7.88 -4.87 11.52
C ALA A 105 7.98 -5.83 10.32
N PHE A 106 9.13 -6.44 10.08
CA PHE A 106 9.31 -7.46 9.03
C PHE A 106 8.38 -8.66 9.25
N VAL A 107 8.35 -9.22 10.46
CA VAL A 107 7.48 -10.36 10.82
C VAL A 107 6.00 -10.00 10.62
N GLY A 108 5.57 -8.83 11.09
CA GLY A 108 4.21 -8.33 10.88
C GLY A 108 3.86 -8.18 9.39
N ALA A 109 4.80 -7.67 8.58
CA ALA A 109 4.62 -7.51 7.14
C ALA A 109 4.53 -8.85 6.39
N CYS A 110 5.18 -9.93 6.87
CA CYS A 110 4.97 -11.27 6.33
C CYS A 110 3.49 -11.68 6.44
N GLY A 111 2.84 -11.40 7.57
CA GLY A 111 1.42 -11.59 7.75
C GLY A 111 0.59 -10.73 6.79
N THR A 112 0.95 -9.45 6.64
CA THR A 112 0.28 -8.52 5.71
C THR A 112 0.26 -9.05 4.27
N VAL A 113 1.40 -9.54 3.77
CA VAL A 113 1.48 -10.08 2.40
C VAL A 113 0.56 -11.29 2.22
N ALA A 114 0.62 -12.25 3.14
CA ALA A 114 -0.22 -13.46 3.07
C ALA A 114 -1.71 -13.12 3.16
N TYR A 115 -2.10 -12.19 4.03
CA TYR A 115 -3.47 -11.71 4.16
C TYR A 115 -3.95 -11.02 2.87
N SER A 116 -3.15 -10.11 2.30
CA SER A 116 -3.51 -9.30 1.13
C SER A 116 -3.73 -10.15 -0.13
N VAL A 117 -3.05 -11.29 -0.24
CA VAL A 117 -3.23 -12.25 -1.34
C VAL A 117 -4.48 -13.11 -1.13
N ALA A 118 -4.75 -13.54 0.11
CA ALA A 118 -5.85 -14.46 0.40
C ALA A 118 -7.23 -13.78 0.47
N ALA A 119 -7.30 -12.54 0.95
CA ALA A 119 -8.56 -11.85 1.21
C ALA A 119 -9.44 -11.65 -0.05
N PRO A 120 -8.92 -11.13 -1.19
CA PRO A 120 -9.73 -10.98 -2.40
C PRO A 120 -10.22 -12.31 -2.96
N ALA A 121 -9.41 -13.36 -2.77
CA ALA A 121 -9.73 -14.71 -3.27
C ALA A 121 -10.83 -15.40 -2.45
N LEU A 122 -11.07 -14.99 -1.20
CA LEU A 122 -12.11 -15.56 -0.33
C LEU A 122 -13.51 -15.00 -0.63
N VAL A 123 -13.61 -13.77 -1.16
CA VAL A 123 -14.90 -13.10 -1.41
C VAL A 123 -15.86 -13.91 -2.31
N PRO A 124 -15.40 -14.45 -3.46
CA PRO A 124 -16.28 -15.24 -4.33
C PRO A 124 -16.80 -16.54 -3.71
N ALA A 125 -16.11 -17.05 -2.67
CA ALA A 125 -16.57 -18.24 -1.95
C ALA A 125 -17.69 -17.93 -0.94
N LEU A 126 -17.86 -16.66 -0.55
CA LEU A 126 -18.80 -16.23 0.49
C LEU A 126 -20.02 -15.48 -0.07
N VAL A 127 -19.92 -14.98 -1.31
CA VAL A 127 -20.94 -14.10 -1.89
C VAL A 127 -21.29 -14.56 -3.30
N PRO A 128 -22.58 -14.65 -3.66
CA PRO A 128 -22.99 -15.01 -5.01
C PRO A 128 -22.54 -13.94 -6.03
N PRO A 129 -22.38 -14.30 -7.33
CA PRO A 129 -21.87 -13.40 -8.36
C PRO A 129 -22.54 -12.02 -8.41
N ALA A 130 -23.86 -11.94 -8.25
CA ALA A 130 -24.63 -10.70 -8.23
C ALA A 130 -24.28 -9.77 -7.04
N GLY A 131 -23.70 -10.30 -5.95
CA GLY A 131 -23.31 -9.54 -4.76
C GLY A 131 -21.84 -9.15 -4.72
N LEU A 132 -21.00 -9.62 -5.65
CA LEU A 132 -19.54 -9.41 -5.61
C LEU A 132 -19.13 -7.95 -5.64
N ALA A 133 -19.79 -7.13 -6.48
CA ALA A 133 -19.48 -5.70 -6.58
C ALA A 133 -19.72 -4.97 -5.24
N ALA A 134 -20.85 -5.26 -4.58
CA ALA A 134 -21.18 -4.66 -3.29
C ALA A 134 -20.24 -5.17 -2.17
N ALA A 135 -19.85 -6.44 -2.20
CA ALA A 135 -18.89 -7.01 -1.26
C ALA A 135 -17.51 -6.38 -1.38
N ASN A 136 -16.98 -6.29 -2.60
CA ASN A 136 -15.69 -5.65 -2.86
C ASN A 136 -15.70 -4.17 -2.50
N ALA A 137 -16.81 -3.44 -2.77
CA ALA A 137 -16.96 -2.04 -2.37
C ALA A 137 -16.89 -1.86 -0.85
N ARG A 138 -17.48 -2.80 -0.06
CA ARG A 138 -17.38 -2.76 1.41
C ARG A 138 -15.98 -3.03 1.93
N LEU A 139 -15.24 -3.96 1.32
CA LEU A 139 -13.84 -4.20 1.68
C LEU A 139 -12.95 -3.01 1.34
N GLU A 140 -13.18 -2.38 0.19
CA GLU A 140 -12.44 -1.19 -0.22
C GLU A 140 -12.78 0.02 0.68
N LEU A 141 -14.05 0.18 1.09
CA LEU A 141 -14.44 1.20 2.07
C LEU A 141 -13.72 0.98 3.41
N ALA A 142 -13.67 -0.26 3.90
CA ALA A 142 -12.93 -0.60 5.12
C ALA A 142 -11.45 -0.23 5.01
N ARG A 143 -10.82 -0.55 3.88
CA ARG A 143 -9.43 -0.17 3.58
C ARG A 143 -9.25 1.34 3.57
N THR A 144 -10.13 2.06 2.91
CA THR A 144 -10.08 3.52 2.83
C THR A 144 -10.22 4.18 4.20
N VAL A 145 -11.16 3.71 5.02
CA VAL A 145 -11.33 4.20 6.41
C VAL A 145 -10.07 3.95 7.23
N ALA A 146 -9.45 2.79 7.09
CA ALA A 146 -8.19 2.47 7.77
C ALA A 146 -7.02 3.38 7.31
N PHE A 147 -6.91 3.64 6.01
CA PHE A 147 -5.88 4.54 5.47
C PHE A 147 -6.06 6.00 5.92
N MET A 148 -7.29 6.47 6.09
CA MET A 148 -7.57 7.82 6.60
C MET A 148 -7.39 7.91 8.12
N GLY A 149 -7.98 6.96 8.85
CA GLY A 149 -8.04 7.02 10.31
C GLY A 149 -6.80 6.47 11.01
N GLY A 150 -6.15 5.45 10.42
CA GLY A 150 -5.03 4.76 11.05
C GLY A 150 -3.86 5.65 11.40
N PRO A 151 -3.28 6.41 10.45
CA PRO A 151 -2.16 7.30 10.74
C PRO A 151 -2.51 8.42 11.72
N ALA A 152 -3.72 9.02 11.61
CA ALA A 152 -4.17 10.04 12.55
C ALA A 152 -4.30 9.47 13.97
N LEU A 153 -4.89 8.27 14.10
CA LEU A 153 -5.03 7.59 15.39
C LEU A 153 -3.66 7.19 15.95
N ALA A 154 -2.74 6.69 15.11
CA ALA A 154 -1.37 6.38 15.52
C ALA A 154 -0.66 7.60 16.08
N GLY A 155 -0.69 8.73 15.36
CA GLY A 155 -0.10 9.98 15.78
C GLY A 155 -0.70 10.51 17.09
N ALA A 156 -2.03 10.44 17.24
CA ALA A 156 -2.73 10.84 18.46
C ALA A 156 -2.35 9.93 19.65
N LEU A 157 -2.35 8.62 19.48
CA LEU A 157 -2.00 7.67 20.53
C LEU A 157 -0.54 7.85 21.00
N VAL A 158 0.38 8.05 20.06
CA VAL A 158 1.79 8.32 20.38
C VAL A 158 1.95 9.66 21.10
N ALA A 159 1.21 10.71 20.69
CA ALA A 159 1.32 12.04 21.27
C ALA A 159 0.69 12.14 22.68
N TRP A 160 -0.49 11.53 22.88
CA TRP A 160 -1.29 11.75 24.10
C TRP A 160 -1.19 10.64 25.13
N ALA A 161 -0.77 9.44 24.72
CA ALA A 161 -0.63 8.32 25.63
C ALA A 161 0.81 7.78 25.65
N SER A 162 1.17 6.93 24.69
CA SER A 162 2.53 6.41 24.55
C SER A 162 2.69 5.63 23.24
N ALA A 163 3.95 5.37 22.87
CA ALA A 163 4.31 4.42 21.82
C ALA A 163 3.68 3.02 22.05
N ALA A 164 3.76 2.53 23.27
CA ALA A 164 3.20 1.24 23.67
C ALA A 164 1.70 1.17 23.44
N THR A 165 0.95 2.23 23.75
CA THR A 165 -0.51 2.30 23.54
C THR A 165 -0.88 2.15 22.07
N ALA A 166 -0.14 2.78 21.14
CA ALA A 166 -0.41 2.66 19.70
C ALA A 166 -0.27 1.20 19.22
N PHE A 167 0.81 0.51 19.63
CA PHE A 167 0.99 -0.90 19.31
C PHE A 167 0.00 -1.81 20.03
N GLY A 168 -0.42 -1.45 21.26
CA GLY A 168 -1.46 -2.16 22.01
C GLY A 168 -2.81 -2.14 21.30
N VAL A 169 -3.25 -0.96 20.84
CA VAL A 169 -4.49 -0.81 20.06
C VAL A 169 -4.40 -1.58 18.75
N ALA A 170 -3.30 -1.46 18.02
CA ALA A 170 -3.08 -2.21 16.78
C ALA A 170 -3.09 -3.73 17.03
N GLY A 171 -2.42 -4.19 18.08
CA GLY A 171 -2.40 -5.60 18.49
C GLY A 171 -3.79 -6.12 18.86
N ALA A 172 -4.57 -5.36 19.62
CA ALA A 172 -5.94 -5.73 20.00
C ALA A 172 -6.86 -5.85 18.77
N LEU A 173 -6.75 -4.92 17.80
CA LEU A 173 -7.48 -5.00 16.53
C LEU A 173 -7.09 -6.23 15.72
N SER A 174 -5.79 -6.55 15.65
CA SER A 174 -5.28 -7.72 14.96
C SER A 174 -5.76 -9.03 15.61
N VAL A 175 -5.72 -9.12 16.94
CA VAL A 175 -6.28 -10.25 17.71
C VAL A 175 -7.79 -10.39 17.44
N GLY A 176 -8.54 -9.28 17.46
CA GLY A 176 -9.96 -9.28 17.13
C GLY A 176 -10.23 -9.81 15.71
N ALA A 177 -9.38 -9.42 14.74
CA ALA A 177 -9.47 -9.93 13.37
C ALA A 177 -9.24 -11.44 13.30
N VAL A 178 -8.29 -11.99 14.08
CA VAL A 178 -8.06 -13.46 14.17
C VAL A 178 -9.33 -14.17 14.66
N PHE A 179 -9.96 -13.68 15.73
CA PHE A 179 -11.19 -14.30 16.26
C PHE A 179 -12.35 -14.26 15.26
N LEU A 180 -12.51 -13.13 14.55
CA LEU A 180 -13.53 -13.00 13.51
C LEU A 180 -13.30 -13.99 12.37
N LEU A 181 -12.04 -14.17 11.93
CA LEU A 181 -11.67 -15.15 10.92
C LEU A 181 -11.81 -16.58 11.40
N ALA A 182 -11.44 -16.88 12.64
CA ALA A 182 -11.60 -18.22 13.22
C ALA A 182 -13.07 -18.68 13.24
N GLY A 183 -14.00 -17.76 13.48
CA GLY A 183 -15.44 -18.02 13.44
C GLY A 183 -16.07 -18.05 12.05
N LEU A 184 -15.30 -17.80 10.97
CA LEU A 184 -15.81 -17.82 9.60
C LEU A 184 -15.86 -19.25 9.07
N ARG A 185 -16.94 -19.61 8.36
CA ARG A 185 -17.06 -20.90 7.67
C ARG A 185 -16.74 -20.69 6.19
N GLU A 186 -15.63 -21.28 5.74
CA GLU A 186 -15.27 -21.32 4.32
C GLU A 186 -15.89 -22.58 3.69
N PRO A 187 -16.65 -22.45 2.58
CA PRO A 187 -17.16 -23.60 1.85
C PRO A 187 -16.02 -24.50 1.35
N ALA A 188 -16.26 -25.80 1.29
CA ALA A 188 -15.30 -26.74 0.72
C ALA A 188 -14.98 -26.36 -0.72
N ARG A 189 -13.70 -26.33 -1.05
CA ARG A 189 -13.19 -25.99 -2.38
C ARG A 189 -12.83 -27.26 -3.13
N ALA A 190 -13.14 -27.30 -4.44
CA ALA A 190 -12.54 -28.30 -5.32
C ALA A 190 -11.01 -28.10 -5.37
N PRO A 191 -10.21 -29.18 -5.41
CA PRO A 191 -8.77 -29.07 -5.58
C PRO A 191 -8.45 -28.19 -6.79
N ALA A 192 -7.55 -27.23 -6.63
CA ALA A 192 -7.06 -26.45 -7.76
C ALA A 192 -6.28 -27.38 -8.70
N GLU A 193 -6.55 -27.30 -10.01
CA GLU A 193 -5.68 -27.96 -10.98
C GLU A 193 -4.23 -27.50 -10.77
N ALA A 194 -3.30 -28.44 -10.82
CA ALA A 194 -1.88 -28.18 -10.61
C ALA A 194 -1.32 -27.36 -11.79
N GLY A 195 -1.49 -26.05 -11.75
CA GLY A 195 -0.80 -25.12 -12.64
C GLY A 195 0.70 -25.10 -12.33
N HIS A 196 1.52 -24.73 -13.31
CA HIS A 196 2.95 -24.46 -13.11
C HIS A 196 3.15 -22.95 -12.84
N PRO A 197 3.24 -22.49 -11.57
CA PRO A 197 3.26 -21.07 -11.23
C PRO A 197 4.35 -20.27 -11.97
N LEU A 198 5.52 -20.87 -12.17
CA LEU A 198 6.63 -20.23 -12.89
C LEU A 198 6.35 -20.08 -14.39
N ARG A 199 5.68 -21.05 -15.01
CA ARG A 199 5.27 -20.98 -16.42
C ARG A 199 4.22 -19.89 -16.59
N ASP A 200 3.21 -19.86 -15.74
CA ASP A 200 2.14 -18.86 -15.75
C ASP A 200 2.68 -17.44 -15.56
N LEU A 201 3.62 -17.27 -14.61
CA LEU A 201 4.33 -16.01 -14.41
C LEU A 201 5.12 -15.58 -15.66
N ARG A 202 5.83 -16.52 -16.29
CA ARG A 202 6.61 -16.26 -17.52
C ARG A 202 5.71 -15.86 -18.69
N GLU A 203 4.58 -16.50 -18.85
CA GLU A 203 3.61 -16.18 -19.92
C GLU A 203 2.99 -14.78 -19.68
N GLY A 204 2.57 -14.46 -18.45
CA GLY A 204 2.09 -13.13 -18.08
C GLY A 204 3.14 -12.05 -18.28
N ALA A 205 4.39 -12.31 -17.91
CA ALA A 205 5.51 -11.41 -18.12
C ALA A 205 5.78 -11.19 -19.62
N ALA A 206 5.88 -12.27 -20.40
CA ALA A 206 6.12 -12.17 -21.85
C ALA A 206 5.05 -11.35 -22.55
N PHE A 207 3.77 -11.52 -22.21
CA PHE A 207 2.68 -10.72 -22.74
C PHE A 207 2.82 -9.24 -22.34
N THR A 208 3.03 -8.96 -21.04
CA THR A 208 3.12 -7.59 -20.51
C THR A 208 4.31 -6.82 -21.11
N PHE A 209 5.49 -7.44 -21.17
CA PHE A 209 6.71 -6.80 -21.66
C PHE A 209 6.69 -6.55 -23.18
N ARG A 210 5.88 -7.31 -23.95
CA ARG A 210 5.73 -7.12 -25.39
C ARG A 210 4.57 -6.21 -25.77
N HIS A 211 3.69 -5.88 -24.82
CA HIS A 211 2.49 -5.10 -25.11
C HIS A 211 2.77 -3.60 -25.04
N ALA A 212 2.54 -2.87 -26.12
CA ALA A 212 2.88 -1.45 -26.29
C ALA A 212 2.25 -0.53 -25.23
N LEU A 213 1.07 -0.88 -24.67
CA LEU A 213 0.38 -0.08 -23.65
C LEU A 213 0.72 -0.56 -22.23
N LEU A 214 0.91 -1.87 -22.00
CA LEU A 214 1.12 -2.40 -20.66
C LEU A 214 2.54 -2.19 -20.14
N LEU A 215 3.54 -2.24 -21.01
CA LEU A 215 4.94 -2.03 -20.62
C LEU A 215 5.19 -0.63 -20.03
N PRO A 216 4.79 0.49 -20.66
CA PRO A 216 4.94 1.82 -20.06
C PRO A 216 4.22 1.96 -18.72
N ILE A 217 3.02 1.36 -18.58
CA ILE A 217 2.27 1.34 -17.33
C ILE A 217 3.06 0.61 -16.24
N LEU A 218 3.64 -0.55 -16.57
CA LEU A 218 4.43 -1.34 -15.64
C LEU A 218 5.69 -0.58 -15.16
N ILE A 219 6.41 0.05 -16.09
CA ILE A 219 7.59 0.88 -15.78
C ILE A 219 7.19 2.07 -14.90
N THR A 220 6.13 2.78 -15.26
CA THR A 220 5.61 3.92 -14.49
C THR A 220 5.27 3.49 -13.05
N GLN A 221 4.61 2.34 -12.89
CA GLN A 221 4.26 1.82 -11.56
C GLN A 221 5.50 1.42 -10.75
N PHE A 222 6.49 0.79 -11.38
CA PHE A 222 7.75 0.43 -10.73
C PHE A 222 8.48 1.67 -10.22
N VAL A 223 8.66 2.67 -11.09
CA VAL A 223 9.32 3.94 -10.74
C VAL A 223 8.54 4.70 -9.68
N PHE A 224 7.19 4.75 -9.80
CA PHE A 224 6.34 5.36 -8.78
C PHE A 224 6.54 4.74 -7.40
N ASN A 225 6.44 3.39 -7.29
CA ASN A 225 6.62 2.73 -6.00
C ASN A 225 8.02 2.99 -5.44
N THR A 226 9.07 2.93 -6.27
CA THR A 226 10.43 3.26 -5.85
C THR A 226 10.51 4.69 -5.31
N ALA A 227 10.10 5.69 -6.09
CA ALA A 227 10.16 7.10 -5.70
C ALA A 227 9.32 7.42 -4.45
N PHE A 228 8.11 6.87 -4.37
CA PHE A 228 7.24 7.04 -3.22
C PHE A 228 7.85 6.48 -1.94
N PHE A 229 8.51 5.32 -2.01
CA PHE A 229 9.14 4.73 -0.84
C PHE A 229 10.48 5.36 -0.49
N VAL A 230 11.18 6.05 -1.42
CA VAL A 230 12.26 6.98 -1.08
C VAL A 230 11.73 8.11 -0.19
N LEU A 231 10.62 8.75 -0.58
CA LEU A 231 9.99 9.82 0.20
C LEU A 231 9.52 9.30 1.57
N GLN A 232 8.81 8.19 1.60
CA GLN A 232 8.27 7.60 2.83
C GLN A 232 9.37 7.23 3.84
N ALA A 233 10.52 6.76 3.37
CA ALA A 233 11.64 6.38 4.23
C ALA A 233 12.18 7.55 5.07
N VAL A 234 12.15 8.77 4.52
CA VAL A 234 12.73 9.95 5.15
C VAL A 234 11.70 10.94 5.67
N TYR A 235 10.42 10.74 5.36
CA TYR A 235 9.37 11.72 5.66
C TYR A 235 9.23 12.00 7.16
N VAL A 236 9.16 10.97 8.00
CA VAL A 236 8.91 11.18 9.43
C VAL A 236 10.04 11.94 10.11
N PRO A 237 11.35 11.57 9.96
CA PRO A 237 12.43 12.38 10.52
C PRO A 237 12.46 13.80 9.92
N TYR A 238 12.19 13.97 8.63
CA TYR A 238 12.09 15.28 7.99
C TYR A 238 10.96 16.14 8.60
N ALA A 239 9.77 15.54 8.76
CA ALA A 239 8.60 16.21 9.31
C ALA A 239 8.81 16.65 10.77
N VAL A 240 9.44 15.80 11.58
CA VAL A 240 9.73 16.13 13.00
C VAL A 240 10.84 17.17 13.12
N HIS A 241 11.97 16.97 12.45
CA HIS A 241 13.16 17.82 12.69
C HIS A 241 13.15 19.11 11.86
N ARG A 242 12.62 19.08 10.62
CA ARG A 242 12.63 20.24 9.72
C ARG A 242 11.33 21.02 9.70
N LEU A 243 10.17 20.33 9.73
CA LEU A 243 8.86 20.99 9.75
C LEU A 243 8.35 21.24 11.18
N GLY A 244 9.04 20.73 12.21
CA GLY A 244 8.64 20.90 13.61
C GLY A 244 7.32 20.22 13.98
N LEU A 245 6.94 19.17 13.25
CA LEU A 245 5.67 18.49 13.48
C LEU A 245 5.73 17.58 14.71
N SER A 246 4.70 17.67 15.54
CA SER A 246 4.43 16.67 16.58
C SER A 246 4.00 15.32 15.97
N ALA A 247 3.96 14.26 16.78
CA ALA A 247 3.44 12.97 16.36
C ALA A 247 2.01 13.06 15.76
N SER A 248 1.12 13.84 16.40
CA SER A 248 -0.23 14.11 15.86
C SER A 248 -0.17 14.83 14.51
N GLY A 249 0.70 15.84 14.37
CA GLY A 249 0.90 16.56 13.11
C GLY A 249 1.34 15.66 11.98
N VAL A 250 2.31 14.77 12.21
CA VAL A 250 2.73 13.74 11.24
C VAL A 250 1.59 12.80 10.91
N GLY A 251 0.85 12.32 11.92
CA GLY A 251 -0.32 11.46 11.72
C GLY A 251 -1.40 12.11 10.85
N ILE A 252 -1.67 13.41 11.05
CA ILE A 252 -2.63 14.18 10.25
C ILE A 252 -2.16 14.30 8.80
N THR A 253 -0.89 14.67 8.56
CA THR A 253 -0.38 14.79 7.19
C THR A 253 -0.44 13.47 6.44
N LEU A 254 -0.16 12.35 7.09
CA LEU A 254 -0.31 11.01 6.51
C LEU A 254 -1.79 10.64 6.30
N ALA A 255 -2.71 11.06 7.19
CA ALA A 255 -4.14 10.82 7.03
C ALA A 255 -4.73 11.59 5.83
N ILE A 256 -4.21 12.79 5.52
CA ILE A 256 -4.60 13.59 4.35
C ILE A 256 -4.39 12.81 3.04
N TYR A 257 -3.40 11.92 2.97
CA TYR A 257 -3.23 10.99 1.86
C TYR A 257 -4.51 10.14 1.63
N GLY A 258 -5.08 9.58 2.71
CA GLY A 258 -6.33 8.82 2.65
C GLY A 258 -7.52 9.68 2.16
N VAL A 259 -7.62 10.93 2.60
CA VAL A 259 -8.63 11.88 2.09
C VAL A 259 -8.45 12.09 0.60
N GLY A 260 -7.23 12.28 0.14
CA GLY A 260 -6.89 12.39 -1.29
C GLY A 260 -7.34 11.15 -2.08
N MET A 261 -7.13 9.94 -1.56
CA MET A 261 -7.59 8.69 -2.19
C MET A 261 -9.11 8.67 -2.38
N VAL A 262 -9.89 9.10 -1.38
CA VAL A 262 -11.35 9.19 -1.48
C VAL A 262 -11.75 10.16 -2.58
N VAL A 263 -11.21 11.37 -2.56
CA VAL A 263 -11.50 12.40 -3.58
C VAL A 263 -11.13 11.90 -4.98
N GLY A 264 -9.95 11.32 -5.14
CA GLY A 264 -9.49 10.75 -6.40
C GLY A 264 -10.40 9.63 -6.92
N ALA A 265 -10.85 8.73 -6.04
CA ALA A 265 -11.78 7.65 -6.39
C ALA A 265 -13.15 8.18 -6.85
N LEU A 266 -13.68 9.19 -6.17
CA LEU A 266 -14.94 9.86 -6.54
C LEU A 266 -14.83 10.60 -7.89
N LEU A 267 -13.68 11.19 -8.17
CA LEU A 267 -13.42 11.90 -9.42
C LEU A 267 -13.14 10.97 -10.59
N ALA A 268 -12.54 9.80 -10.35
CA ALA A 268 -12.09 8.89 -11.41
C ALA A 268 -13.23 8.50 -12.37
N GLY A 269 -14.42 8.14 -11.83
CA GLY A 269 -15.55 7.77 -12.68
C GLY A 269 -16.08 8.92 -13.53
N ARG A 270 -16.05 10.16 -13.03
CA ARG A 270 -16.42 11.37 -13.82
C ARG A 270 -15.36 11.66 -14.87
N ALA A 271 -14.08 11.60 -14.51
CA ALA A 271 -12.96 11.84 -15.41
C ALA A 271 -12.94 10.85 -16.58
N ILE A 272 -13.14 9.56 -16.34
CA ILE A 272 -13.20 8.51 -17.38
C ILE A 272 -14.33 8.75 -18.39
N ARG A 273 -15.47 9.30 -17.95
CA ARG A 273 -16.60 9.61 -18.86
C ARG A 273 -16.40 10.92 -19.62
N ALA A 274 -15.71 11.90 -19.02
CA ALA A 274 -15.61 13.25 -19.58
C ALA A 274 -14.38 13.46 -20.47
N LEU A 275 -13.28 12.77 -20.17
CA LEU A 275 -11.97 13.00 -20.80
C LEU A 275 -11.54 11.80 -21.67
N PRO A 276 -10.61 12.01 -22.63
CA PRO A 276 -9.92 10.92 -23.31
C PRO A 276 -9.24 9.99 -22.28
N PHE A 277 -9.31 8.68 -22.53
CA PHE A 277 -8.87 7.70 -21.53
C PHE A 277 -7.38 7.81 -21.22
N GLY A 278 -6.55 8.11 -22.24
CA GLY A 278 -5.12 8.38 -22.07
C GLY A 278 -4.83 9.57 -21.14
N VAL A 279 -5.64 10.64 -21.23
CA VAL A 279 -5.52 11.82 -20.35
C VAL A 279 -5.79 11.43 -18.90
N VAL A 280 -6.83 10.62 -18.63
CA VAL A 280 -7.14 10.16 -17.26
C VAL A 280 -5.99 9.35 -16.68
N ILE A 281 -5.36 8.50 -17.49
CA ILE A 281 -4.18 7.73 -17.06
C ILE A 281 -3.01 8.66 -16.73
N VAL A 282 -2.77 9.70 -17.54
CA VAL A 282 -1.65 10.65 -17.34
C VAL A 282 -1.84 11.52 -16.09
N ILE A 283 -3.08 11.81 -15.66
CA ILE A 283 -3.35 12.61 -14.45
C ILE A 283 -2.61 12.03 -13.22
N GLY A 284 -2.57 10.70 -13.06
CA GLY A 284 -1.92 10.08 -11.92
C GLY A 284 -0.43 10.44 -11.78
N PRO A 285 0.41 10.13 -12.77
CA PRO A 285 1.83 10.49 -12.77
C PRO A 285 2.10 11.99 -12.67
N ILE A 286 1.29 12.84 -13.30
CA ILE A 286 1.43 14.31 -13.19
C ILE A 286 1.09 14.79 -11.77
N ALA A 287 0.02 14.29 -11.16
CA ALA A 287 -0.30 14.60 -9.77
C ALA A 287 0.79 14.13 -8.79
N GLY A 288 1.39 12.95 -9.05
CA GLY A 288 2.55 12.47 -8.30
C GLY A 288 3.76 13.39 -8.42
N LEU A 289 4.07 13.86 -9.63
CA LEU A 289 5.15 14.83 -9.85
C LEU A 289 4.84 16.17 -9.15
N ALA A 290 3.63 16.70 -9.32
CA ALA A 290 3.21 17.94 -8.66
C ALA A 290 3.33 17.80 -7.13
N ALA A 291 2.90 16.68 -6.56
CA ALA A 291 3.02 16.40 -5.14
C ALA A 291 4.49 16.38 -4.68
N ALA A 292 5.38 15.75 -5.44
CA ALA A 292 6.80 15.71 -5.11
C ALA A 292 7.44 17.10 -5.20
N LEU A 293 7.08 17.91 -6.18
CA LEU A 293 7.54 19.31 -6.28
C LEU A 293 7.04 20.17 -5.11
N VAL A 294 5.75 19.98 -4.70
CA VAL A 294 5.20 20.62 -3.50
C VAL A 294 5.95 20.16 -2.24
N MET A 295 6.31 18.88 -2.12
CA MET A 295 7.12 18.40 -0.99
C MET A 295 8.52 19.05 -1.02
N VAL A 296 9.17 19.11 -2.17
CA VAL A 296 10.47 19.76 -2.32
C VAL A 296 10.41 21.26 -1.99
N SER A 297 9.31 21.96 -2.30
CA SER A 297 9.14 23.37 -1.95
C SER A 297 9.17 23.64 -0.45
N THR A 298 8.91 22.62 0.40
CA THR A 298 9.04 22.73 1.86
C THR A 298 10.50 22.96 2.31
N LEU A 299 11.49 22.73 1.45
CA LEU A 299 12.91 23.02 1.75
C LEU A 299 13.14 24.52 1.94
N TRP A 300 12.41 25.35 1.20
CA TRP A 300 12.48 26.82 1.27
C TRP A 300 11.36 27.43 2.10
N MET A 301 10.19 26.78 2.10
CA MET A 301 9.00 27.20 2.86
C MET A 301 8.54 26.05 3.77
N PRO A 302 9.19 25.84 4.94
CA PRO A 302 8.92 24.69 5.80
C PRO A 302 7.57 24.83 6.51
N THR A 303 6.48 24.56 5.80
CA THR A 303 5.11 24.62 6.32
C THR A 303 4.42 23.26 6.30
N PRO A 304 3.73 22.85 7.37
CA PRO A 304 2.94 21.61 7.40
C PRO A 304 1.87 21.54 6.33
N ALA A 305 1.33 22.70 5.92
CA ALA A 305 0.29 22.78 4.88
C ALA A 305 0.78 22.27 3.53
N LEU A 306 2.03 22.60 3.13
CA LEU A 306 2.61 22.08 1.88
C LEU A 306 2.84 20.56 1.96
N ALA A 307 3.30 20.04 3.10
CA ALA A 307 3.42 18.59 3.29
C ALA A 307 2.04 17.91 3.19
N GLY A 308 1.02 18.46 3.82
CA GLY A 308 -0.37 17.99 3.70
C GLY A 308 -0.88 18.03 2.25
N LEU A 309 -0.65 19.13 1.52
CA LEU A 309 -1.02 19.26 0.11
C LEU A 309 -0.29 18.22 -0.76
N SER A 310 0.99 17.97 -0.51
CA SER A 310 1.76 16.93 -1.19
C SER A 310 1.10 15.55 -1.00
N PHE A 311 0.80 15.17 0.25
CA PHE A 311 0.12 13.89 0.53
C PHE A 311 -1.29 13.82 -0.04
N PHE A 312 -2.03 14.92 -0.06
CA PHE A 312 -3.33 14.98 -0.72
C PHE A 312 -3.21 14.65 -2.22
N LEU A 313 -2.29 15.28 -2.92
CA LEU A 313 -2.05 15.06 -4.35
C LEU A 313 -1.56 13.63 -4.64
N ILE A 314 -0.67 13.06 -3.79
CA ILE A 314 -0.26 11.67 -3.86
C ILE A 314 -1.45 10.73 -3.60
N GLY A 315 -2.42 11.12 -2.81
CA GLY A 315 -3.67 10.37 -2.65
C GLY A 315 -4.53 10.39 -3.91
N VAL A 316 -4.83 11.58 -4.43
CA VAL A 316 -5.75 11.78 -5.57
C VAL A 316 -5.23 11.12 -6.85
N GLY A 317 -3.99 11.39 -7.24
CA GLY A 317 -3.46 10.97 -8.53
C GLY A 317 -3.34 9.46 -8.68
N PRO A 318 -2.58 8.78 -7.82
CA PRO A 318 -2.35 7.34 -7.91
C PRO A 318 -3.60 6.49 -7.80
N ILE A 319 -4.66 6.91 -7.09
CA ILE A 319 -5.91 6.13 -7.07
C ILE A 319 -6.64 6.24 -8.42
N MET A 320 -6.65 7.41 -9.05
CA MET A 320 -7.17 7.59 -10.42
C MET A 320 -6.38 6.75 -11.42
N TRP A 321 -5.04 6.75 -11.31
CA TRP A 321 -4.15 5.87 -12.07
C TRP A 321 -4.52 4.39 -11.89
N THR A 322 -4.66 3.94 -10.66
CA THR A 322 -4.95 2.54 -10.35
C THR A 322 -6.27 2.08 -10.97
N ILE A 323 -7.32 2.91 -10.87
CA ILE A 323 -8.64 2.60 -11.46
C ILE A 323 -8.54 2.53 -12.98
N SER A 324 -7.97 3.55 -13.62
CA SER A 324 -7.89 3.63 -15.09
C SER A 324 -6.97 2.55 -15.69
N THR A 325 -5.79 2.32 -15.12
CA THR A 325 -4.86 1.30 -15.63
C THR A 325 -5.35 -0.12 -15.37
N THR A 326 -6.08 -0.37 -14.29
CA THR A 326 -6.75 -1.65 -14.08
C THR A 326 -7.81 -1.90 -15.13
N THR A 327 -8.61 -0.87 -15.46
CA THR A 327 -9.61 -0.94 -16.52
C THR A 327 -8.95 -1.21 -17.88
N LEU A 328 -7.88 -0.46 -18.22
CA LEU A 328 -7.15 -0.69 -19.47
C LEU A 328 -6.61 -2.12 -19.56
N ARG A 329 -5.97 -2.60 -18.49
CA ARG A 329 -5.44 -3.96 -18.43
C ARG A 329 -6.53 -5.02 -18.68
N GLN A 330 -7.70 -4.84 -18.10
CA GLN A 330 -8.84 -5.74 -18.31
C GLN A 330 -9.36 -5.71 -19.76
N MET A 331 -9.29 -4.55 -20.43
CA MET A 331 -9.75 -4.40 -21.81
C MET A 331 -8.78 -5.00 -22.84
N VAL A 332 -7.46 -4.87 -22.62
CA VAL A 332 -6.46 -5.27 -23.61
C VAL A 332 -5.87 -6.66 -23.36
N THR A 333 -6.21 -7.31 -22.24
CA THR A 333 -5.64 -8.61 -21.88
C THR A 333 -6.69 -9.71 -22.13
N PRO A 334 -6.35 -10.78 -22.91
CA PRO A 334 -7.22 -11.95 -23.04
C PRO A 334 -7.59 -12.54 -21.68
N SER A 335 -8.84 -13.02 -21.53
CA SER A 335 -9.37 -13.52 -20.26
C SER A 335 -8.50 -14.61 -19.63
N LEU A 336 -7.92 -15.49 -20.45
CA LEU A 336 -7.01 -16.56 -20.00
C LEU A 336 -5.70 -16.05 -19.39
N LEU A 337 -5.24 -14.85 -19.80
CA LEU A 337 -3.98 -14.25 -19.33
C LEU A 337 -4.19 -13.21 -18.24
N LEU A 338 -5.43 -12.79 -17.96
CA LEU A 338 -5.72 -11.67 -17.06
C LEU A 338 -5.17 -11.89 -15.65
N GLY A 339 -5.30 -13.11 -15.11
CA GLY A 339 -4.73 -13.46 -13.80
C GLY A 339 -3.20 -13.38 -13.79
N ARG A 340 -2.56 -13.89 -14.84
CA ARG A 340 -1.09 -13.91 -14.99
C ARG A 340 -0.52 -12.50 -15.13
N VAL A 341 -1.13 -11.66 -15.95
CA VAL A 341 -0.76 -10.23 -16.12
C VAL A 341 -1.00 -9.44 -14.82
N SER A 342 -2.07 -9.75 -14.08
CA SER A 342 -2.33 -9.14 -12.78
C SER A 342 -1.28 -9.52 -11.73
N ALA A 343 -0.78 -10.76 -11.74
CA ALA A 343 0.30 -11.20 -10.88
C ALA A 343 1.60 -10.43 -11.13
N ILE A 344 1.94 -10.16 -12.40
CA ILE A 344 3.10 -9.30 -12.77
C ILE A 344 2.93 -7.90 -12.20
N ASN A 345 1.72 -7.33 -12.28
CA ASN A 345 1.44 -6.01 -11.73
C ASN A 345 1.62 -5.96 -10.19
N ILE A 346 1.20 -7.01 -9.48
CA ILE A 346 1.40 -7.14 -8.03
C ILE A 346 2.89 -7.29 -7.70
N ALA A 347 3.66 -8.02 -8.52
CA ALA A 347 5.10 -8.18 -8.33
C ALA A 347 5.85 -6.84 -8.35
N MET A 348 5.30 -5.80 -8.99
CA MET A 348 5.89 -4.44 -8.96
C MET A 348 5.92 -3.82 -7.56
N TYR A 349 5.13 -4.30 -6.62
CA TYR A 349 5.25 -3.89 -5.21
C TYR A 349 6.59 -4.32 -4.58
N GLY A 350 7.31 -5.28 -5.20
CA GLY A 350 8.69 -5.59 -4.84
C GLY A 350 9.69 -4.45 -5.04
N SER A 351 9.32 -3.37 -5.75
CA SER A 351 10.15 -2.15 -5.84
C SER A 351 10.12 -1.26 -4.58
N ARG A 352 9.17 -1.48 -3.67
CA ARG A 352 9.04 -0.71 -2.41
C ARG A 352 10.28 -0.78 -1.52
N PRO A 353 10.82 -1.96 -1.19
CA PRO A 353 12.04 -2.05 -0.39
C PRO A 353 13.25 -1.43 -1.09
N LEU A 354 13.31 -1.45 -2.44
CA LEU A 354 14.37 -0.78 -3.18
C LEU A 354 14.30 0.74 -2.96
N GLY A 355 13.09 1.32 -3.06
CA GLY A 355 12.89 2.75 -2.78
C GLY A 355 13.24 3.11 -1.34
N ALA A 356 12.79 2.31 -0.37
CA ALA A 356 13.10 2.53 1.04
C ALA A 356 14.61 2.44 1.33
N ALA A 357 15.32 1.48 0.71
CA ALA A 357 16.76 1.34 0.84
C ALA A 357 17.52 2.53 0.21
N ILE A 358 17.09 3.00 -0.97
CA ILE A 358 17.64 4.22 -1.59
C ILE A 358 17.41 5.42 -0.66
N GLY A 359 16.21 5.57 -0.09
CA GLY A 359 15.90 6.62 0.88
C GLY A 359 16.77 6.55 2.13
N ALA A 360 17.02 5.35 2.66
CA ALA A 360 17.92 5.13 3.80
C ALA A 360 19.35 5.55 3.50
N LEU A 361 19.87 5.12 2.34
CA LEU A 361 21.24 5.40 1.94
C LEU A 361 21.44 6.90 1.63
N VAL A 362 20.59 7.46 0.77
CA VAL A 362 20.69 8.88 0.39
C VAL A 362 20.41 9.78 1.60
N GLY A 363 19.36 9.49 2.36
CA GLY A 363 18.99 10.24 3.55
C GLY A 363 20.02 10.14 4.67
N GLY A 364 20.72 9.00 4.78
CA GLY A 364 21.78 8.79 5.77
C GLY A 364 23.11 9.44 5.42
N ILE A 365 23.43 9.59 4.14
CA ILE A 365 24.71 10.16 3.67
C ILE A 365 24.57 11.66 3.41
N TYR A 366 23.48 12.08 2.75
CA TYR A 366 23.30 13.42 2.22
C TYR A 366 22.14 14.20 2.85
N GLY A 367 21.46 13.62 3.85
CA GLY A 367 20.32 14.21 4.53
C GLY A 367 18.96 13.90 3.88
N ALA A 368 17.91 14.07 4.68
CA ALA A 368 16.53 13.81 4.26
C ALA A 368 16.10 14.71 3.08
N GLU A 369 16.56 15.93 3.05
CA GLU A 369 16.29 16.92 2.00
C GLU A 369 16.75 16.42 0.62
N THR A 370 17.97 15.87 0.54
CA THR A 370 18.50 15.30 -0.70
C THR A 370 17.68 14.09 -1.15
N ALA A 371 17.24 13.26 -0.20
CA ALA A 371 16.38 12.12 -0.52
C ALA A 371 15.02 12.57 -1.09
N LEU A 372 14.43 13.68 -0.60
CA LEU A 372 13.21 14.26 -1.18
C LEU A 372 13.41 14.72 -2.62
N VAL A 373 14.57 15.33 -2.93
CA VAL A 373 14.91 15.72 -4.32
C VAL A 373 15.09 14.50 -5.21
N VAL A 374 15.75 13.43 -4.72
CA VAL A 374 15.90 12.16 -5.44
C VAL A 374 14.52 11.54 -5.71
N ALA A 375 13.62 11.56 -4.73
CA ALA A 375 12.24 11.10 -4.92
C ALA A 375 11.52 11.91 -6.03
N ALA A 376 11.66 13.24 -6.03
CA ALA A 376 11.10 14.10 -7.06
C ALA A 376 11.67 13.79 -8.46
N GLY A 377 12.95 13.48 -8.56
CA GLY A 377 13.58 12.97 -9.79
C GLY A 377 12.92 11.67 -10.29
N GLY A 378 12.63 10.72 -9.38
CA GLY A 378 11.88 9.52 -9.71
C GLY A 378 10.45 9.80 -10.18
N PHE A 379 9.74 10.73 -9.53
CA PHE A 379 8.42 11.18 -9.97
C PHE A 379 8.45 11.89 -11.32
N LEU A 380 9.52 12.60 -11.66
CA LEU A 380 9.73 13.18 -12.99
C LEU A 380 9.93 12.07 -14.03
N VAL A 381 10.78 11.07 -13.74
CA VAL A 381 11.02 9.95 -14.66
C VAL A 381 9.71 9.21 -14.98
N GLN A 382 8.88 8.87 -13.97
CA GLN A 382 7.60 8.21 -14.21
C GLN A 382 6.65 9.05 -15.08
N ALA A 383 6.62 10.37 -14.87
CA ALA A 383 5.80 11.28 -15.67
C ALA A 383 6.29 11.33 -17.12
N LEU A 384 7.60 11.38 -17.35
CA LEU A 384 8.18 11.33 -18.69
C LEU A 384 7.88 10.01 -19.40
N VAL A 385 8.02 8.86 -18.71
CA VAL A 385 7.71 7.54 -19.29
C VAL A 385 6.29 7.49 -19.81
N ILE A 386 5.30 7.93 -19.03
CA ILE A 386 3.91 7.86 -19.48
C ILE A 386 3.57 8.89 -20.56
N LEU A 387 4.14 10.10 -20.48
CA LEU A 387 3.91 11.18 -21.45
C LEU A 387 4.50 10.88 -22.83
N THR A 388 5.62 10.15 -22.87
CA THR A 388 6.25 9.74 -24.14
C THR A 388 5.70 8.44 -24.69
N SER A 389 4.83 7.74 -23.95
CA SER A 389 4.24 6.47 -24.34
C SER A 389 3.00 6.62 -25.24
N PRO A 390 2.63 5.57 -25.98
CA PRO A 390 1.38 5.54 -26.75
C PRO A 390 0.12 5.69 -25.91
N VAL A 391 0.21 5.43 -24.59
CA VAL A 391 -0.93 5.47 -23.67
C VAL A 391 -1.62 6.83 -23.64
N ARG A 392 -0.87 7.94 -23.77
CA ARG A 392 -1.43 9.30 -23.78
C ARG A 392 -2.42 9.56 -24.93
N GLY A 393 -2.25 8.86 -26.05
CA GLY A 393 -3.08 9.02 -27.26
C GLY A 393 -4.36 8.19 -27.25
N LEU A 394 -4.67 7.46 -26.18
CA LEU A 394 -5.88 6.63 -26.13
C LEU A 394 -7.13 7.50 -26.17
N ALA A 395 -8.03 7.18 -27.09
CA ALA A 395 -9.33 7.80 -27.28
C ALA A 395 -10.26 7.55 -26.07
N ARG A 396 -11.52 7.96 -26.16
CA ARG A 396 -12.50 7.69 -25.10
C ARG A 396 -12.74 6.19 -24.94
N GLN A 397 -12.97 5.76 -23.71
CA GLN A 397 -13.19 4.34 -23.38
C GLN A 397 -14.31 3.72 -24.24
N SER A 398 -15.36 4.47 -24.53
CA SER A 398 -16.47 4.03 -25.39
C SER A 398 -16.07 3.75 -26.84
N GLU A 399 -15.00 4.32 -27.32
CA GLU A 399 -14.47 4.13 -28.70
C GLU A 399 -13.49 2.94 -28.73
N LEU A 400 -12.82 2.64 -27.63
CA LEU A 400 -11.89 1.51 -27.50
C LEU A 400 -12.60 0.16 -27.32
N ALA A 401 -13.87 0.17 -26.91
CA ALA A 401 -14.70 -1.03 -26.71
C ALA A 401 -15.44 -1.49 -27.99
N ARG A 402 -15.32 -0.76 -29.10
CA ARG A 402 -15.83 -1.11 -30.44
C ARG A 402 -14.75 -1.77 -31.26
#